data_575ba83f63ed8598112f85e8d958801a
#
_entry.id   575ba83f63ed8598112f85e8d958801a
#
_cell.length_a   1.000
_cell.length_b   1.000
_cell.length_c   1.000
_cell.angle_alpha   90.00
_cell.angle_beta   90.00
_cell.angle_gamma   90.00
#
_symmetry.space_group_name_H-M   'P 1'
#
loop_
_entity.id
_entity.type
_entity.pdbx_description
1 polymer ?
#
loop_
_entity_poly.entity_id
_entity_poly.type
_entity_poly.pdbx_seq_one_letter_code
_entity_poly.pdbx_strand_id
1 'polypeptide(L)'
;YNDGKITYVLVDEMCQVLREFMEVMKTYRVQDYRAYASSALREARNSQIVLDQILVRTGVRVIPINNSELRFMTYKAVASKDAEFQKTVQTGTAIVDVGFGSSQISLFDKDTLVSTQNLILGVLRLSEMAAHWKVNYHMIPEVIDELVDNELYTFKKMYLKDRQIKNLIATGESIIYMVKKGMKEANRDRFTAEQFKAFCKKLTSMSVDEIEDYYEIEHDYAALLIPGAIIYKKVLDMLGAESVWIPGIRLCDGIAAEYAEESRLIKFHHDFEGDILSSARNMAKRYKCYAAHTQEVERTAVALFNATRKYHGLSNRERLLLQIAAILHACGKFVSITKSTENAYQIIMATEIIGLSHLEREIVANVVRYNIQEFAYDGVILESDFSRHG
;
A
#
# COMPACT_ATOMS: atom_id res chain seq x y z
N TYR A 1 17.01 -4.90 7.68
CA TYR A 1 16.22 -6.15 7.52
C TYR A 1 17.00 -7.40 7.97
N ASN A 2 18.32 -7.45 7.81
CA ASN A 2 19.12 -8.66 8.06
C ASN A 2 19.02 -9.18 9.50
N ASP A 3 19.04 -8.32 10.51
CA ASP A 3 19.00 -8.72 11.93
C ASP A 3 17.57 -8.75 12.51
N GLY A 4 16.59 -8.21 11.79
CA GLY A 4 15.21 -8.07 12.23
C GLY A 4 15.03 -7.23 13.49
N LYS A 5 16.03 -6.41 13.85
CA LYS A 5 16.01 -5.49 15.01
C LYS A 5 16.62 -4.15 14.63
N ILE A 6 16.08 -3.09 15.22
CA ILE A 6 16.66 -1.75 15.14
C ILE A 6 17.69 -1.60 16.28
N THR A 7 18.91 -1.23 15.93
CA THR A 7 20.00 -1.07 16.89
C THR A 7 19.81 0.18 17.76
N TYR A 8 20.40 0.21 18.96
CA TYR A 8 20.35 1.39 19.82
C TYR A 8 20.96 2.63 19.18
N VAL A 9 22.02 2.47 18.39
CA VAL A 9 22.67 3.57 17.66
C VAL A 9 21.66 4.23 16.71
N LEU A 10 20.95 3.43 15.90
CA LEU A 10 19.89 3.94 15.01
C LEU A 10 18.73 4.60 15.78
N VAL A 11 18.37 4.06 16.95
CA VAL A 11 17.35 4.69 17.82
C VAL A 11 17.82 6.05 18.32
N ASP A 12 19.09 6.17 18.68
CA ASP A 12 19.67 7.42 19.12
C ASP A 12 19.67 8.48 18.01
N GLU A 13 20.09 8.10 16.81
CA GLU A 13 20.04 8.95 15.61
C GLU A 13 18.61 9.38 15.28
N MET A 14 17.66 8.44 15.26
CA MET A 14 16.23 8.76 15.04
C MET A 14 15.70 9.76 16.08
N CYS A 15 16.03 9.56 17.36
CA CYS A 15 15.61 10.46 18.42
C CYS A 15 16.24 11.83 18.28
N GLN A 16 17.49 11.93 17.81
CA GLN A 16 18.13 13.20 17.55
C GLN A 16 17.43 13.97 16.43
N VAL A 17 17.21 13.32 15.28
CA VAL A 17 16.50 13.91 14.13
C VAL A 17 15.10 14.36 14.52
N LEU A 18 14.37 13.54 15.27
CA LEU A 18 13.01 13.90 15.72
C LEU A 18 13.01 15.10 16.67
N ARG A 19 14.01 15.25 17.54
CA ARG A 19 14.14 16.45 18.36
C ARG A 19 14.40 17.70 17.51
N GLU A 20 15.24 17.60 16.48
CA GLU A 20 15.47 18.69 15.54
C GLU A 20 14.19 19.09 14.82
N PHE A 21 13.38 18.12 14.36
CA PHE A 21 12.03 18.39 13.82
C PHE A 21 11.13 19.10 14.83
N MET A 22 11.14 18.68 16.11
CA MET A 22 10.35 19.34 17.14
C MET A 22 10.77 20.82 17.33
N GLU A 23 12.05 21.14 17.29
CA GLU A 23 12.52 22.54 17.36
C GLU A 23 12.08 23.36 16.13
N VAL A 24 12.13 22.77 14.94
CA VAL A 24 11.60 23.40 13.73
C VAL A 24 10.10 23.65 13.87
N MET A 25 9.33 22.64 14.31
CA MET A 25 7.88 22.78 14.53
C MET A 25 7.55 23.88 15.56
N LYS A 26 8.30 23.98 16.65
CA LYS A 26 8.14 25.08 17.61
C LYS A 26 8.39 26.45 16.95
N THR A 27 9.45 26.57 16.15
CA THR A 27 9.79 27.81 15.44
C THR A 27 8.65 28.28 14.54
N TYR A 28 8.03 27.33 13.82
CA TYR A 28 6.87 27.61 12.96
C TYR A 28 5.53 27.61 13.70
N ARG A 29 5.52 27.42 15.03
CA ARG A 29 4.30 27.36 15.86
C ARG A 29 3.29 26.33 15.38
N VAL A 30 3.79 25.17 14.94
CA VAL A 30 2.94 24.06 14.48
C VAL A 30 2.06 23.60 15.66
N GLN A 31 0.74 23.57 15.47
CA GLN A 31 -0.24 23.18 16.50
C GLN A 31 -0.56 21.69 16.46
N ASP A 32 -0.42 21.06 15.29
CA ASP A 32 -0.75 19.66 15.10
C ASP A 32 0.26 19.01 14.14
N TYR A 33 0.54 17.72 14.36
CA TYR A 33 1.42 16.93 13.51
C TYR A 33 1.00 15.47 13.53
N ARG A 34 1.42 14.73 12.50
CA ARG A 34 1.26 13.28 12.45
C ARG A 34 2.60 12.65 12.10
N ALA A 35 2.99 11.63 12.85
CA ALA A 35 4.20 10.86 12.61
C ALA A 35 3.84 9.40 12.41
N TYR A 36 4.24 8.84 11.26
CA TYR A 36 3.96 7.46 10.90
C TYR A 36 5.25 6.67 10.66
N ALA A 37 5.21 5.39 11.01
CA ALA A 37 6.27 4.44 10.70
C ALA A 37 5.79 3.41 9.69
N SER A 38 6.62 3.14 8.69
CA SER A 38 6.36 2.13 7.66
C SER A 38 6.97 0.77 8.01
N SER A 39 7.22 -0.08 7.00
CA SER A 39 7.62 -1.48 7.16
C SER A 39 8.84 -1.71 8.04
N ALA A 40 9.90 -0.92 7.92
CA ALA A 40 11.15 -1.17 8.65
C ALA A 40 10.96 -1.17 10.17
N LEU A 41 10.23 -0.17 10.71
CA LEU A 41 9.94 -0.10 12.13
C LEU A 41 8.82 -1.08 12.54
N ARG A 42 7.79 -1.23 11.70
CA ARG A 42 6.69 -2.15 11.97
C ARG A 42 7.12 -3.61 12.06
N GLU A 43 8.02 -4.05 11.17
CA GLU A 43 8.47 -5.44 11.06
C GLU A 43 9.62 -5.77 12.03
N ALA A 44 10.19 -4.77 12.70
CA ALA A 44 11.28 -4.99 13.66
C ALA A 44 10.78 -5.74 14.91
N ARG A 45 11.53 -6.75 15.34
CA ARG A 45 11.20 -7.56 16.55
C ARG A 45 11.16 -6.74 17.83
N ASN A 46 11.82 -5.61 17.86
CA ASN A 46 11.86 -4.66 18.98
C ASN A 46 11.07 -3.38 18.70
N SER A 47 10.14 -3.42 17.78
CA SER A 47 9.33 -2.26 17.34
C SER A 47 8.73 -1.49 18.51
N GLN A 48 8.04 -2.18 19.43
CA GLN A 48 7.39 -1.55 20.58
C GLN A 48 8.39 -0.81 21.47
N ILE A 49 9.54 -1.44 21.77
CA ILE A 49 10.58 -0.81 22.58
C ILE A 49 11.12 0.44 21.91
N VAL A 50 11.31 0.40 20.58
CA VAL A 50 11.78 1.57 19.81
C VAL A 50 10.75 2.69 19.83
N LEU A 51 9.46 2.39 19.64
CA LEU A 51 8.36 3.36 19.70
C LEU A 51 8.27 4.03 21.07
N ASP A 52 8.39 3.26 22.14
CA ASP A 52 8.37 3.75 23.52
C ASP A 52 9.61 4.65 23.79
N GLN A 53 10.79 4.25 23.33
CA GLN A 53 12.01 5.07 23.42
C GLN A 53 11.85 6.40 22.68
N ILE A 54 11.31 6.39 21.47
CA ILE A 54 11.04 7.62 20.71
C ILE A 54 10.07 8.52 21.50
N LEU A 55 8.96 7.97 21.95
CA LEU A 55 7.96 8.74 22.70
C LEU A 55 8.55 9.38 23.96
N VAL A 56 9.25 8.59 24.81
CA VAL A 56 9.81 9.05 26.08
C VAL A 56 10.91 10.10 25.86
N ARG A 57 11.75 9.92 24.82
CA ARG A 57 12.93 10.76 24.61
C ARG A 57 12.67 12.00 23.78
N THR A 58 11.62 12.02 22.96
CA THR A 58 11.33 13.13 22.04
C THR A 58 9.96 13.75 22.23
N GLY A 59 9.03 13.07 22.92
CA GLY A 59 7.63 13.45 23.01
C GLY A 59 6.82 13.18 21.72
N VAL A 60 7.46 12.66 20.66
CA VAL A 60 6.81 12.38 19.38
C VAL A 60 6.11 11.02 19.46
N ARG A 61 4.79 11.02 19.25
CA ARG A 61 4.02 9.79 19.10
C ARG A 61 4.07 9.32 17.66
N VAL A 62 4.77 8.22 17.41
CA VAL A 62 4.86 7.58 16.10
C VAL A 62 3.84 6.44 16.02
N ILE A 63 3.07 6.40 14.94
CA ILE A 63 2.03 5.39 14.69
C ILE A 63 2.53 4.45 13.59
N PRO A 64 2.74 3.16 13.88
CA PRO A 64 3.04 2.20 12.83
C PRO A 64 1.80 1.97 11.98
N ILE A 65 1.93 2.15 10.67
CA ILE A 65 0.88 1.91 9.68
C ILE A 65 1.17 0.67 8.85
N ASN A 66 0.12 -0.05 8.47
CA ASN A 66 0.26 -1.21 7.60
C ASN A 66 0.40 -0.79 6.12
N ASN A 67 0.74 -1.75 5.26
CA ASN A 67 0.90 -1.48 3.82
C ASN A 67 -0.40 -0.99 3.18
N SER A 68 -1.55 -1.52 3.60
CA SER A 68 -2.86 -1.13 3.06
C SER A 68 -3.18 0.33 3.36
N GLU A 69 -2.96 0.79 4.61
CA GLU A 69 -3.15 2.18 5.02
C GLU A 69 -2.19 3.12 4.27
N LEU A 70 -0.89 2.79 4.26
CA LEU A 70 0.12 3.58 3.58
C LEU A 70 -0.24 3.80 2.11
N ARG A 71 -0.65 2.75 1.44
CA ARG A 71 -0.98 2.80 0.01
C ARG A 71 -2.31 3.47 -0.28
N PHE A 72 -3.25 3.39 0.66
CA PHE A 72 -4.48 4.14 0.56
C PHE A 72 -4.23 5.65 0.67
N MET A 73 -3.28 6.06 1.52
CA MET A 73 -2.82 7.45 1.59
C MET A 73 -2.16 7.89 0.28
N THR A 74 -1.27 7.07 -0.29
CA THR A 74 -0.67 7.35 -1.61
C THR A 74 -1.74 7.43 -2.70
N TYR A 75 -2.73 6.53 -2.68
CA TYR A 75 -3.85 6.58 -3.61
C TYR A 75 -4.67 7.88 -3.47
N LYS A 76 -5.00 8.30 -2.24
CA LYS A 76 -5.65 9.59 -1.99
C LYS A 76 -4.82 10.76 -2.50
N ALA A 77 -3.49 10.72 -2.35
CA ALA A 77 -2.61 11.74 -2.89
C ALA A 77 -2.67 11.80 -4.43
N VAL A 78 -2.70 10.65 -5.12
CA VAL A 78 -2.93 10.62 -6.58
C VAL A 78 -4.29 11.22 -6.92
N ALA A 79 -5.33 10.80 -6.22
CA ALA A 79 -6.71 11.26 -6.45
C ALA A 79 -6.88 12.76 -6.15
N SER A 80 -6.02 13.37 -5.33
CA SER A 80 -6.05 14.82 -5.10
C SER A 80 -5.69 15.65 -6.34
N LYS A 81 -5.11 15.04 -7.39
CA LYS A 81 -4.94 15.65 -8.72
C LYS A 81 -6.25 15.70 -9.53
N ASP A 82 -7.36 15.40 -8.89
CA ASP A 82 -8.75 15.53 -9.29
C ASP A 82 -9.02 15.33 -10.80
N ALA A 83 -9.13 16.40 -11.59
CA ALA A 83 -9.51 16.32 -13.00
C ALA A 83 -8.58 15.40 -13.84
N GLU A 84 -7.28 15.39 -13.56
CA GLU A 84 -6.33 14.53 -14.27
C GLU A 84 -6.46 13.07 -13.86
N PHE A 85 -6.66 12.84 -12.57
CA PHE A 85 -6.91 11.51 -12.05
C PHE A 85 -8.21 10.94 -12.61
N GLN A 86 -9.32 11.65 -12.48
CA GLN A 86 -10.63 11.27 -12.98
C GLN A 86 -10.59 10.91 -14.47
N LYS A 87 -9.94 11.74 -15.28
CA LYS A 87 -9.77 11.47 -16.72
C LYS A 87 -8.96 10.19 -16.99
N THR A 88 -7.92 9.95 -16.20
CA THR A 88 -7.01 8.83 -16.43
C THR A 88 -7.65 7.49 -16.07
N VAL A 89 -8.40 7.40 -14.95
CA VAL A 89 -9.00 6.16 -14.46
C VAL A 89 -10.26 5.72 -15.21
N GLN A 90 -10.82 6.54 -16.10
CA GLN A 90 -11.95 6.16 -16.96
C GLN A 90 -11.61 5.03 -17.92
N THR A 91 -10.35 4.86 -18.26
CA THR A 91 -9.87 3.73 -19.06
C THR A 91 -9.00 2.82 -18.20
N GLY A 92 -8.76 1.59 -18.64
CA GLY A 92 -7.92 0.64 -17.90
C GLY A 92 -6.62 1.29 -17.42
N THR A 93 -6.48 1.45 -16.12
CA THR A 93 -5.35 2.15 -15.48
C THR A 93 -4.78 1.32 -14.35
N ALA A 94 -3.46 1.32 -14.23
CA ALA A 94 -2.76 0.76 -13.07
C ALA A 94 -2.06 1.87 -12.28
N ILE A 95 -2.27 1.95 -10.98
CA ILE A 95 -1.38 2.70 -10.07
C ILE A 95 -0.34 1.71 -9.58
N VAL A 96 0.93 2.05 -9.77
CA VAL A 96 2.07 1.24 -9.39
C VAL A 96 2.92 2.04 -8.42
N ASP A 97 2.94 1.61 -7.17
CA ASP A 97 3.71 2.22 -6.09
C ASP A 97 4.90 1.31 -5.74
N VAL A 98 6.11 1.77 -6.01
CA VAL A 98 7.33 1.02 -5.73
C VAL A 98 8.01 1.60 -4.50
N GLY A 99 7.89 0.90 -3.39
CA GLY A 99 8.50 1.25 -2.11
C GLY A 99 9.83 0.53 -1.86
N PHE A 100 10.43 0.78 -0.69
CA PHE A 100 11.70 0.16 -0.30
C PHE A 100 11.57 -1.34 -0.04
N GLY A 101 10.52 -1.79 0.64
CA GLY A 101 10.33 -3.19 1.04
C GLY A 101 9.37 -3.99 0.16
N SER A 102 8.49 -3.33 -0.59
CA SER A 102 7.46 -3.96 -1.42
C SER A 102 6.91 -2.99 -2.46
N SER A 103 6.25 -3.54 -3.48
CA SER A 103 5.52 -2.77 -4.48
C SER A 103 4.04 -3.11 -4.46
N GLN A 104 3.19 -2.15 -4.80
CA GLN A 104 1.77 -2.37 -4.98
C GLN A 104 1.33 -2.09 -6.40
N ILE A 105 0.42 -2.91 -6.89
CA ILE A 105 -0.28 -2.68 -8.16
C ILE A 105 -1.78 -2.64 -7.88
N SER A 106 -2.39 -1.50 -8.16
CA SER A 106 -3.84 -1.27 -8.08
C SER A 106 -4.40 -1.08 -9.48
N LEU A 107 -5.37 -1.91 -9.86
CA LEU A 107 -5.99 -1.90 -11.18
C LEU A 107 -7.34 -1.20 -11.14
N PHE A 108 -7.56 -0.28 -12.06
CA PHE A 108 -8.80 0.47 -12.24
C PHE A 108 -9.40 0.18 -13.61
N ASP A 109 -10.70 0.09 -13.66
CA ASP A 109 -11.50 0.05 -14.88
C ASP A 109 -12.77 0.88 -14.70
N LYS A 110 -12.99 1.84 -15.60
CA LYS A 110 -14.16 2.73 -15.57
C LYS A 110 -14.36 3.39 -14.21
N ASP A 111 -13.32 4.04 -13.72
CA ASP A 111 -13.30 4.77 -12.44
C ASP A 111 -13.51 3.89 -11.20
N THR A 112 -13.40 2.60 -11.31
CA THR A 112 -13.63 1.67 -10.20
C THR A 112 -12.38 0.84 -9.92
N LEU A 113 -12.00 0.71 -8.66
CA LEU A 113 -10.91 -0.16 -8.23
C LEU A 113 -11.32 -1.63 -8.39
N VAL A 114 -10.61 -2.33 -9.25
CA VAL A 114 -10.87 -3.75 -9.55
C VAL A 114 -10.08 -4.69 -8.66
N SER A 115 -8.82 -4.36 -8.43
CA SER A 115 -7.91 -5.18 -7.63
C SER A 115 -6.75 -4.34 -7.12
N THR A 116 -6.30 -4.64 -5.92
CA THR A 116 -5.03 -4.15 -5.40
C THR A 116 -4.24 -5.32 -4.83
N GLN A 117 -2.95 -5.37 -5.12
CA GLN A 117 -2.08 -6.44 -4.65
C GLN A 117 -0.73 -5.88 -4.25
N ASN A 118 -0.23 -6.40 -3.14
CA ASN A 118 1.11 -6.16 -2.67
C ASN A 118 2.04 -7.27 -3.18
N LEU A 119 3.16 -6.89 -3.77
CA LEU A 119 4.21 -7.77 -4.24
C LEU A 119 5.44 -7.57 -3.36
N ILE A 120 6.16 -8.65 -3.05
CA ILE A 120 7.39 -8.58 -2.25
C ILE A 120 8.57 -8.09 -3.13
N LEU A 121 8.31 -7.03 -3.88
CA LEU A 121 9.24 -6.38 -4.82
C LEU A 121 9.53 -4.96 -4.33
N GLY A 122 10.48 -4.80 -3.42
CA GLY A 122 10.93 -3.49 -2.96
C GLY A 122 12.35 -3.22 -3.43
N VAL A 123 12.67 -1.94 -3.74
CA VAL A 123 13.99 -1.59 -4.28
C VAL A 123 15.13 -1.94 -3.32
N LEU A 124 15.00 -1.66 -2.04
CA LEU A 124 16.00 -2.00 -1.02
C LEU A 124 16.05 -3.51 -0.77
N ARG A 125 14.89 -4.15 -0.65
CA ARG A 125 14.81 -5.60 -0.42
C ARG A 125 15.51 -6.39 -1.53
N LEU A 126 15.28 -6.03 -2.79
CA LEU A 126 15.92 -6.71 -3.93
C LEU A 126 17.43 -6.46 -3.96
N SER A 127 17.89 -5.25 -3.63
CA SER A 127 19.32 -4.94 -3.52
C SER A 127 19.99 -5.75 -2.40
N GLU A 128 19.36 -5.84 -1.22
CA GLU A 128 19.87 -6.64 -0.11
C GLU A 128 19.88 -8.15 -0.40
N MET A 129 18.85 -8.67 -1.08
CA MET A 129 18.83 -10.08 -1.48
C MET A 129 19.97 -10.39 -2.46
N ALA A 130 20.21 -9.54 -3.44
CA ALA A 130 21.31 -9.71 -4.38
C ALA A 130 22.68 -9.66 -3.68
N ALA A 131 22.85 -8.73 -2.74
CA ALA A 131 24.06 -8.63 -1.93
C ALA A 131 24.28 -9.86 -1.02
N HIS A 132 23.20 -10.35 -0.38
CA HIS A 132 23.25 -11.53 0.49
C HIS A 132 23.69 -12.80 -0.27
N TRP A 133 23.24 -12.98 -1.50
CA TRP A 133 23.61 -14.11 -2.34
C TRP A 133 25.02 -13.99 -2.93
N LYS A 134 25.75 -12.92 -2.61
CA LYS A 134 27.10 -12.64 -3.14
C LYS A 134 27.16 -12.69 -4.66
N VAL A 135 26.10 -12.23 -5.30
CA VAL A 135 26.02 -12.14 -6.75
C VAL A 135 27.10 -11.18 -7.26
N ASN A 136 27.76 -11.55 -8.35
CA ASN A 136 28.69 -10.63 -9.00
C ASN A 136 27.93 -9.34 -9.41
N TYR A 137 28.51 -8.19 -9.12
CA TYR A 137 27.89 -6.88 -9.35
C TYR A 137 27.27 -6.74 -10.75
N HIS A 138 27.94 -7.23 -11.77
CA HIS A 138 27.46 -7.20 -13.15
C HIS A 138 26.23 -8.07 -13.43
N MET A 139 25.95 -9.04 -12.56
CA MET A 139 24.78 -9.94 -12.67
C MET A 139 23.60 -9.53 -11.77
N ILE A 140 23.76 -8.49 -10.96
CA ILE A 140 22.68 -8.02 -10.08
C ILE A 140 21.43 -7.64 -10.87
N PRO A 141 21.52 -6.90 -11.98
CA PRO A 141 20.33 -6.57 -12.77
C PRO A 141 19.58 -7.79 -13.31
N GLU A 142 20.30 -8.82 -13.79
CA GLU A 142 19.70 -10.04 -14.30
C GLU A 142 18.99 -10.85 -13.20
N VAL A 143 19.58 -10.94 -12.03
CA VAL A 143 18.98 -11.62 -10.88
C VAL A 143 17.72 -10.90 -10.40
N ILE A 144 17.76 -9.57 -10.32
CA ILE A 144 16.58 -8.77 -9.99
C ILE A 144 15.50 -8.95 -11.06
N ASP A 145 15.88 -8.95 -12.32
CA ASP A 145 14.99 -9.15 -13.47
C ASP A 145 14.21 -10.47 -13.35
N GLU A 146 14.91 -11.57 -13.03
CA GLU A 146 14.29 -12.90 -12.84
C GLU A 146 13.34 -12.94 -11.61
N LEU A 147 13.74 -12.35 -10.49
CA LEU A 147 12.89 -12.26 -9.31
C LEU A 147 11.60 -11.50 -9.58
N VAL A 148 11.70 -10.39 -10.29
CA VAL A 148 10.56 -9.57 -10.67
C VAL A 148 9.64 -10.34 -11.61
N ASP A 149 10.17 -11.06 -12.60
CA ASP A 149 9.38 -11.85 -13.53
C ASP A 149 8.55 -12.93 -12.83
N ASN A 150 9.11 -13.62 -11.85
CA ASN A 150 8.41 -14.66 -11.11
C ASN A 150 7.17 -14.13 -10.37
N GLU A 151 7.33 -13.01 -9.67
CA GLU A 151 6.21 -12.36 -8.96
C GLU A 151 5.15 -11.81 -9.93
N LEU A 152 5.59 -11.16 -11.02
CA LEU A 152 4.70 -10.59 -12.02
C LEU A 152 3.95 -11.67 -12.83
N TYR A 153 4.53 -12.84 -13.04
CA TYR A 153 3.85 -13.96 -13.69
C TYR A 153 2.61 -14.38 -12.88
N THR A 154 2.77 -14.52 -11.57
CA THR A 154 1.65 -14.85 -10.67
C THR A 154 0.59 -13.73 -10.67
N PHE A 155 1.02 -12.48 -10.57
CA PHE A 155 0.12 -11.33 -10.63
C PHE A 155 -0.68 -11.30 -11.96
N LYS A 156 -0.01 -11.49 -13.09
CA LYS A 156 -0.64 -11.51 -14.42
C LYS A 156 -1.75 -12.55 -14.50
N LYS A 157 -1.48 -13.77 -14.07
CA LYS A 157 -2.46 -14.87 -14.12
C LYS A 157 -3.65 -14.68 -13.18
N MET A 158 -3.39 -14.21 -11.97
CA MET A 158 -4.43 -14.19 -10.93
C MET A 158 -5.26 -12.92 -10.95
N TYR A 159 -4.65 -11.77 -11.27
CA TYR A 159 -5.25 -10.45 -11.08
C TYR A 159 -5.44 -9.67 -12.37
N LEU A 160 -4.43 -9.56 -13.22
CA LEU A 160 -4.54 -8.85 -14.50
C LEU A 160 -5.47 -9.58 -15.45
N LYS A 161 -5.24 -10.88 -15.67
CA LYS A 161 -6.01 -11.73 -16.61
C LYS A 161 -6.02 -11.10 -18.02
N ASP A 162 -7.22 -10.96 -18.60
CA ASP A 162 -7.43 -10.41 -19.95
C ASP A 162 -7.74 -8.90 -19.96
N ARG A 163 -7.50 -8.21 -18.84
CA ARG A 163 -7.74 -6.76 -18.76
C ARG A 163 -6.72 -6.01 -19.57
N GLN A 164 -7.20 -5.02 -20.30
CA GLN A 164 -6.37 -4.09 -21.04
C GLN A 164 -6.10 -2.86 -20.19
N ILE A 165 -4.84 -2.60 -19.91
CA ILE A 165 -4.37 -1.43 -19.17
C ILE A 165 -3.74 -0.47 -20.16
N LYS A 166 -4.29 0.72 -20.29
CA LYS A 166 -3.76 1.76 -21.19
C LYS A 166 -2.82 2.72 -20.49
N ASN A 167 -3.07 2.99 -19.22
CA ASN A 167 -2.33 3.98 -18.45
C ASN A 167 -1.65 3.33 -17.25
N LEU A 168 -0.43 3.75 -16.99
CA LEU A 168 0.30 3.46 -15.76
C LEU A 168 0.52 4.77 -15.01
N ILE A 169 0.11 4.85 -13.75
CA ILE A 169 0.44 5.93 -12.83
C ILE A 169 1.55 5.39 -11.93
N ALA A 170 2.75 5.99 -12.01
CA ALA A 170 3.90 5.55 -11.24
C ALA A 170 4.11 6.45 -10.03
N THR A 171 4.19 5.84 -8.85
CA THR A 171 4.43 6.49 -7.56
C THR A 171 5.52 5.76 -6.76
N GLY A 172 6.09 6.41 -5.76
CA GLY A 172 7.15 5.88 -4.92
C GLY A 172 8.39 6.77 -4.94
N GLU A 173 9.28 6.58 -3.97
CA GLU A 173 10.44 7.46 -3.81
C GLU A 173 11.43 7.33 -4.97
N SER A 174 11.74 6.11 -5.44
CA SER A 174 12.72 5.90 -6.51
C SER A 174 12.32 6.62 -7.79
N ILE A 175 11.04 6.59 -8.18
CA ILE A 175 10.57 7.23 -9.41
C ILE A 175 10.75 8.75 -9.37
N ILE A 176 10.61 9.38 -8.20
CA ILE A 176 10.78 10.82 -8.04
C ILE A 176 12.23 11.24 -8.33
N TYR A 177 13.20 10.46 -7.84
CA TYR A 177 14.61 10.70 -8.14
C TYR A 177 14.93 10.46 -9.62
N MET A 178 14.41 9.33 -10.16
CA MET A 178 14.57 9.00 -11.58
C MET A 178 14.09 10.13 -12.51
N VAL A 179 12.95 10.74 -12.16
CA VAL A 179 12.31 11.79 -12.96
C VAL A 179 12.99 13.15 -12.79
N LYS A 180 13.50 13.46 -11.59
CA LYS A 180 13.90 14.81 -11.19
C LYS A 180 14.95 15.45 -12.12
N LYS A 181 15.83 14.66 -12.71
CA LYS A 181 16.88 15.15 -13.62
C LYS A 181 16.63 14.79 -15.08
N GLY A 182 16.30 13.54 -15.38
CA GLY A 182 16.08 13.08 -16.76
C GLY A 182 14.84 13.68 -17.42
N MET A 183 13.91 14.20 -16.63
CA MET A 183 12.64 14.75 -17.08
C MET A 183 12.51 16.26 -16.88
N LYS A 184 13.44 16.92 -16.16
CA LYS A 184 13.49 18.39 -16.04
C LYS A 184 13.57 19.08 -17.40
N GLU A 185 14.26 18.48 -18.37
CA GLU A 185 14.39 19.00 -19.71
C GLU A 185 13.09 19.07 -20.48
N ALA A 186 12.11 18.22 -20.13
CA ALA A 186 10.85 18.12 -20.85
C ALA A 186 9.69 18.90 -20.19
N ASN A 187 9.82 19.32 -18.92
CA ASN A 187 8.74 19.93 -18.11
C ASN A 187 7.42 19.15 -18.21
N ARG A 188 7.50 17.81 -18.18
CA ARG A 188 6.40 16.88 -18.40
C ARG A 188 6.36 15.82 -17.31
N ASP A 189 5.16 15.48 -16.87
CA ASP A 189 4.88 14.40 -15.94
C ASP A 189 4.28 13.16 -16.65
N ARG A 190 4.09 13.22 -17.99
CA ARG A 190 3.52 12.15 -18.82
C ARG A 190 4.45 11.76 -19.96
N PHE A 191 4.59 10.45 -20.16
CA PHE A 191 5.47 9.85 -21.13
C PHE A 191 4.76 8.75 -21.90
N THR A 192 5.20 8.48 -23.15
CA THR A 192 4.84 7.24 -23.81
C THR A 192 5.57 6.06 -23.16
N ALA A 193 5.04 4.86 -23.36
CA ALA A 193 5.69 3.63 -22.87
C ALA A 193 7.12 3.51 -23.41
N GLU A 194 7.33 3.83 -24.71
CA GLU A 194 8.65 3.76 -25.34
C GLU A 194 9.65 4.74 -24.72
N GLN A 195 9.23 5.99 -24.49
CA GLN A 195 10.08 6.98 -23.84
C GLN A 195 10.51 6.54 -22.44
N PHE A 196 9.56 6.01 -21.67
CA PHE A 196 9.84 5.54 -20.32
C PHE A 196 10.73 4.30 -20.30
N LYS A 197 10.52 3.34 -21.21
CA LYS A 197 11.38 2.15 -21.37
C LYS A 197 12.79 2.51 -21.77
N ALA A 198 12.96 3.46 -22.71
CA ALA A 198 14.28 3.94 -23.14
C ALA A 198 15.03 4.59 -21.95
N PHE A 199 14.31 5.35 -21.13
CA PHE A 199 14.85 5.93 -19.91
C PHE A 199 15.30 4.86 -18.90
N CYS A 200 14.45 3.87 -18.60
CA CYS A 200 14.81 2.76 -17.72
C CYS A 200 16.03 1.98 -18.24
N LYS A 201 16.08 1.73 -19.55
CA LYS A 201 17.22 1.04 -20.19
C LYS A 201 18.52 1.83 -20.03
N LYS A 202 18.48 3.15 -20.24
CA LYS A 202 19.66 4.01 -20.01
C LYS A 202 20.16 3.88 -18.57
N LEU A 203 19.25 3.98 -17.61
CA LEU A 203 19.59 3.94 -16.19
C LEU A 203 20.16 2.57 -15.77
N THR A 204 19.61 1.46 -16.26
CA THR A 204 20.14 0.11 -15.97
C THR A 204 21.45 -0.20 -16.68
N SER A 205 21.90 0.64 -17.64
CA SER A 205 23.21 0.51 -18.29
C SER A 205 24.31 1.34 -17.60
N MET A 206 23.98 2.13 -16.59
CA MET A 206 24.92 2.95 -15.82
C MET A 206 25.39 2.20 -14.58
N SER A 207 26.62 2.48 -14.14
CA SER A 207 27.09 2.10 -12.80
C SER A 207 26.44 2.96 -11.73
N VAL A 208 26.51 2.54 -10.45
CA VAL A 208 26.01 3.35 -9.34
C VAL A 208 26.73 4.67 -9.24
N ASP A 209 28.06 4.70 -9.44
CA ASP A 209 28.87 5.93 -9.42
C ASP A 209 28.46 6.90 -10.55
N GLU A 210 28.21 6.37 -11.76
CA GLU A 210 27.71 7.19 -12.87
C GLU A 210 26.32 7.76 -12.60
N ILE A 211 25.44 7.01 -11.89
CA ILE A 211 24.11 7.47 -11.47
C ILE A 211 24.24 8.55 -10.39
N GLU A 212 25.11 8.36 -9.39
CA GLU A 212 25.41 9.32 -8.34
C GLU A 212 25.83 10.66 -8.94
N ASP A 213 26.83 10.64 -9.82
CA ASP A 213 27.33 11.83 -10.49
C ASP A 213 26.29 12.49 -11.41
N TYR A 214 25.57 11.69 -12.22
CA TYR A 214 24.60 12.21 -13.16
C TYR A 214 23.37 12.81 -12.48
N TYR A 215 22.86 12.18 -11.40
CA TYR A 215 21.67 12.66 -10.69
C TYR A 215 21.98 13.58 -9.50
N GLU A 216 23.26 13.73 -9.12
CA GLU A 216 23.71 14.51 -7.94
C GLU A 216 22.95 14.05 -6.66
N ILE A 217 22.94 12.76 -6.41
CA ILE A 217 22.29 12.12 -5.27
C ILE A 217 23.32 11.27 -4.52
N GLU A 218 23.04 10.97 -3.27
CA GLU A 218 23.90 10.11 -2.45
C GLU A 218 23.97 8.68 -3.00
N HIS A 219 25.13 8.03 -2.82
CA HIS A 219 25.44 6.69 -3.30
C HIS A 219 24.34 5.66 -2.96
N ASP A 220 23.86 5.70 -1.70
CA ASP A 220 22.82 4.77 -1.22
C ASP A 220 21.51 4.93 -2.01
N TYR A 221 21.14 6.15 -2.37
CA TYR A 221 19.97 6.38 -3.22
C TYR A 221 20.21 6.00 -4.68
N ALA A 222 21.42 6.25 -5.19
CA ALA A 222 21.81 5.87 -6.56
C ALA A 222 21.68 4.37 -6.77
N ALA A 223 22.11 3.56 -5.80
CA ALA A 223 22.01 2.11 -5.82
C ALA A 223 20.55 1.59 -5.91
N LEU A 224 19.58 2.35 -5.42
CA LEU A 224 18.16 1.96 -5.43
C LEU A 224 17.45 2.28 -6.76
N LEU A 225 18.04 3.12 -7.62
CA LEU A 225 17.39 3.50 -8.87
C LEU A 225 17.38 2.35 -9.89
N ILE A 226 18.41 1.50 -9.90
CA ILE A 226 18.51 0.35 -10.82
C ILE A 226 17.37 -0.65 -10.57
N PRO A 227 17.18 -1.19 -9.35
CA PRO A 227 16.03 -2.06 -9.06
C PRO A 227 14.69 -1.40 -9.36
N GLY A 228 14.55 -0.09 -9.05
CA GLY A 228 13.35 0.67 -9.36
C GLY A 228 13.04 0.69 -10.86
N ALA A 229 14.05 0.97 -11.69
CA ALA A 229 13.92 1.00 -13.15
C ALA A 229 13.52 -0.38 -13.70
N ILE A 230 14.09 -1.47 -13.17
CA ILE A 230 13.77 -2.83 -13.57
C ILE A 230 12.30 -3.14 -13.23
N ILE A 231 11.88 -2.87 -11.99
CA ILE A 231 10.49 -3.13 -11.56
C ILE A 231 9.51 -2.37 -12.45
N TYR A 232 9.66 -1.04 -12.61
CA TYR A 232 8.73 -0.25 -13.41
C TYR A 232 8.70 -0.69 -14.87
N LYS A 233 9.86 -0.97 -15.47
CA LYS A 233 9.93 -1.45 -16.85
C LYS A 233 9.20 -2.78 -17.04
N LYS A 234 9.45 -3.76 -16.15
CA LYS A 234 8.80 -5.07 -16.18
C LYS A 234 7.30 -4.98 -15.97
N VAL A 235 6.86 -4.17 -15.00
CA VAL A 235 5.43 -3.93 -14.77
C VAL A 235 4.79 -3.29 -16.00
N LEU A 236 5.42 -2.29 -16.60
CA LEU A 236 4.93 -1.65 -17.82
C LEU A 236 4.82 -2.65 -19.00
N ASP A 237 5.83 -3.52 -19.17
CA ASP A 237 5.82 -4.57 -20.18
C ASP A 237 4.70 -5.60 -19.95
N MET A 238 4.52 -6.03 -18.69
CA MET A 238 3.45 -6.98 -18.31
C MET A 238 2.05 -6.40 -18.54
N LEU A 239 1.84 -5.12 -18.19
CA LEU A 239 0.55 -4.44 -18.33
C LEU A 239 0.22 -4.10 -19.78
N GLY A 240 1.24 -3.91 -20.63
CA GLY A 240 1.08 -3.44 -22.01
C GLY A 240 0.54 -2.00 -22.07
N ALA A 241 0.77 -1.17 -21.04
CA ALA A 241 0.28 0.19 -21.00
C ALA A 241 1.00 1.08 -22.05
N GLU A 242 0.26 2.02 -22.60
CA GLU A 242 0.70 2.92 -23.66
C GLU A 242 1.31 4.23 -23.11
N SER A 243 0.85 4.63 -21.92
CA SER A 243 1.27 5.87 -21.28
C SER A 243 1.68 5.67 -19.82
N VAL A 244 2.61 6.50 -19.37
CA VAL A 244 3.07 6.56 -17.98
C VAL A 244 2.88 7.98 -17.46
N TRP A 245 2.14 8.12 -16.37
CA TRP A 245 1.98 9.37 -15.64
C TRP A 245 2.72 9.30 -14.31
N ILE A 246 3.53 10.31 -14.02
CA ILE A 246 4.34 10.41 -12.80
C ILE A 246 3.97 11.70 -12.07
N PRO A 247 2.93 11.66 -11.22
CA PRO A 247 2.38 12.87 -10.60
C PRO A 247 3.32 13.54 -9.59
N GLY A 248 4.48 12.95 -9.30
CA GLY A 248 5.48 13.51 -8.39
C GLY A 248 5.03 13.56 -6.93
N ILE A 249 4.10 12.70 -6.54
CA ILE A 249 3.54 12.64 -5.19
C ILE A 249 4.33 11.72 -4.27
N ARG A 250 4.40 12.11 -3.00
CA ARG A 250 5.01 11.36 -1.91
C ARG A 250 3.96 10.92 -0.90
N LEU A 251 4.33 9.99 -0.03
CA LEU A 251 3.48 9.55 1.07
C LEU A 251 3.01 10.73 1.96
N CYS A 252 3.89 11.68 2.23
CA CYS A 252 3.54 12.87 3.04
C CYS A 252 2.41 13.70 2.40
N ASP A 253 2.31 13.74 1.07
CA ASP A 253 1.20 14.42 0.39
C ASP A 253 -0.12 13.71 0.65
N GLY A 254 -0.11 12.37 0.73
CA GLY A 254 -1.28 11.57 1.10
C GLY A 254 -1.72 11.79 2.53
N ILE A 255 -0.77 11.84 3.46
CA ILE A 255 -1.03 12.13 4.87
C ILE A 255 -1.62 13.53 5.04
N ALA A 256 -1.04 14.52 4.34
CA ALA A 256 -1.54 15.89 4.35
C ALA A 256 -2.95 16.01 3.74
N ALA A 257 -3.21 15.29 2.64
CA ALA A 257 -4.51 15.27 2.00
C ALA A 257 -5.58 14.62 2.89
N GLU A 258 -5.24 13.53 3.59
CA GLU A 258 -6.15 12.88 4.55
C GLU A 258 -6.47 13.81 5.73
N TYR A 259 -5.45 14.44 6.30
CA TYR A 259 -5.64 15.43 7.36
C TYR A 259 -6.54 16.61 6.90
N ALA A 260 -6.32 17.11 5.70
CA ALA A 260 -7.11 18.20 5.14
C ALA A 260 -8.59 17.78 4.89
N GLU A 261 -8.84 16.54 4.48
CA GLU A 261 -10.18 15.98 4.33
C GLU A 261 -10.89 15.85 5.68
N GLU A 262 -10.24 15.27 6.68
CA GLU A 262 -10.78 15.13 8.05
C GLU A 262 -11.08 16.49 8.68
N SER A 263 -10.21 17.47 8.43
CA SER A 263 -10.38 18.86 8.86
C SER A 263 -11.39 19.66 8.03
N ARG A 264 -12.01 19.03 7.02
CA ARG A 264 -12.96 19.64 6.08
C ARG A 264 -12.39 20.82 5.28
N LEU A 265 -11.08 20.87 5.10
CA LEU A 265 -10.40 21.88 4.28
C LEU A 265 -10.48 21.55 2.79
N ILE A 266 -10.53 20.26 2.46
CA ILE A 266 -10.74 19.74 1.12
C ILE A 266 -11.86 18.70 1.11
N LYS A 267 -12.41 18.44 -0.07
CA LYS A 267 -13.35 17.34 -0.33
C LYS A 267 -12.88 16.61 -1.57
N PHE A 268 -12.68 15.31 -1.48
CA PHE A 268 -12.45 14.49 -2.65
C PHE A 268 -13.76 14.28 -3.43
N HIS A 269 -13.67 14.31 -4.76
CA HIS A 269 -14.79 13.96 -5.63
C HIS A 269 -14.87 12.46 -5.91
N HIS A 270 -13.77 11.73 -5.65
CA HIS A 270 -13.68 10.30 -5.87
C HIS A 270 -14.33 9.51 -4.72
N ASP A 271 -15.04 8.42 -5.05
CA ASP A 271 -15.73 7.55 -4.08
C ASP A 271 -14.81 6.44 -3.57
N PHE A 272 -13.97 6.76 -2.60
CA PHE A 272 -13.08 5.80 -1.96
C PHE A 272 -13.81 4.68 -1.21
N GLU A 273 -14.98 4.95 -0.63
CA GLU A 273 -15.80 3.94 0.05
C GLU A 273 -16.32 2.92 -0.96
N GLY A 274 -16.78 3.41 -2.12
CA GLY A 274 -17.16 2.56 -3.26
C GLY A 274 -16.03 1.68 -3.75
N ASP A 275 -14.80 2.16 -3.78
CA ASP A 275 -13.62 1.36 -4.16
C ASP A 275 -13.28 0.26 -3.15
N ILE A 276 -13.36 0.56 -1.86
CA ILE A 276 -13.16 -0.46 -0.80
C ILE A 276 -14.19 -1.56 -0.96
N LEU A 277 -15.46 -1.22 -1.15
CA LEU A 277 -16.55 -2.18 -1.37
C LEU A 277 -16.39 -2.95 -2.68
N SER A 278 -15.96 -2.28 -3.75
CA SER A 278 -15.67 -2.93 -5.03
C SER A 278 -14.54 -3.95 -4.90
N SER A 279 -13.47 -3.61 -4.18
CA SER A 279 -12.38 -4.54 -3.85
C SER A 279 -12.89 -5.77 -3.10
N ALA A 280 -13.73 -5.59 -2.08
CA ALA A 280 -14.35 -6.69 -1.34
C ALA A 280 -15.24 -7.59 -2.25
N ARG A 281 -16.06 -6.98 -3.13
CA ARG A 281 -16.90 -7.73 -4.08
C ARG A 281 -16.07 -8.52 -5.10
N ASN A 282 -14.96 -7.94 -5.59
CA ASN A 282 -14.03 -8.63 -6.48
C ASN A 282 -13.34 -9.80 -5.78
N MET A 283 -13.00 -9.64 -4.49
CA MET A 283 -12.50 -10.73 -3.64
C MET A 283 -13.56 -11.84 -3.49
N ALA A 284 -14.81 -11.53 -3.17
CA ALA A 284 -15.91 -12.49 -3.09
C ALA A 284 -16.11 -13.25 -4.41
N LYS A 285 -16.04 -12.55 -5.56
CA LYS A 285 -16.09 -13.16 -6.89
C LYS A 285 -14.92 -14.11 -7.15
N ARG A 286 -13.71 -13.76 -6.72
CA ARG A 286 -12.51 -14.60 -6.85
C ARG A 286 -12.67 -15.90 -6.07
N TYR A 287 -13.23 -15.85 -4.86
CA TYR A 287 -13.54 -17.01 -4.02
C TYR A 287 -14.90 -17.66 -4.33
N LYS A 288 -15.44 -17.36 -5.51
CA LYS A 288 -16.68 -18.03 -6.02
C LYS A 288 -17.88 -17.92 -5.08
N CYS A 289 -17.99 -16.85 -4.31
CA CYS A 289 -19.18 -16.60 -3.51
C CYS A 289 -20.42 -16.51 -4.41
N TYR A 290 -21.55 -17.06 -3.93
CA TYR A 290 -22.81 -17.01 -4.67
C TYR A 290 -23.37 -15.58 -4.66
N ALA A 291 -23.29 -14.91 -5.79
CA ALA A 291 -23.53 -13.47 -5.90
C ALA A 291 -24.92 -13.03 -5.39
N ALA A 292 -25.98 -13.74 -5.77
CA ALA A 292 -27.35 -13.37 -5.36
C ALA A 292 -27.53 -13.45 -3.84
N HIS A 293 -26.98 -14.49 -3.19
CA HIS A 293 -27.01 -14.62 -1.73
C HIS A 293 -26.18 -13.54 -1.05
N THR A 294 -24.97 -13.31 -1.55
CA THR A 294 -24.07 -12.27 -1.00
C THR A 294 -24.71 -10.88 -1.04
N GLN A 295 -25.36 -10.51 -2.15
CA GLN A 295 -26.06 -9.25 -2.29
C GLN A 295 -27.24 -9.11 -1.31
N GLU A 296 -28.00 -10.20 -1.10
CA GLU A 296 -29.12 -10.19 -0.17
C GLU A 296 -28.66 -10.07 1.29
N VAL A 297 -27.60 -10.78 1.67
CA VAL A 297 -26.98 -10.65 3.02
C VAL A 297 -26.43 -9.24 3.23
N GLU A 298 -25.72 -8.69 2.24
CA GLU A 298 -25.20 -7.32 2.28
C GLU A 298 -26.36 -6.32 2.49
N ARG A 299 -27.40 -6.40 1.67
CA ARG A 299 -28.56 -5.50 1.73
C ARG A 299 -29.27 -5.58 3.09
N THR A 300 -29.48 -6.79 3.59
CA THR A 300 -30.16 -7.02 4.87
C THR A 300 -29.33 -6.51 6.04
N ALA A 301 -28.02 -6.80 6.07
CA ALA A 301 -27.11 -6.33 7.13
C ALA A 301 -27.07 -4.79 7.21
N VAL A 302 -26.97 -4.12 6.07
CA VAL A 302 -26.97 -2.65 6.00
C VAL A 302 -28.32 -2.07 6.42
N ALA A 303 -29.44 -2.68 6.02
CA ALA A 303 -30.78 -2.26 6.43
C ALA A 303 -30.97 -2.38 7.94
N LEU A 304 -30.59 -3.50 8.53
CA LEU A 304 -30.65 -3.74 9.98
C LEU A 304 -29.77 -2.74 10.73
N PHE A 305 -28.52 -2.53 10.29
CA PHE A 305 -27.62 -1.56 10.90
C PHE A 305 -28.25 -0.16 10.94
N ASN A 306 -28.77 0.29 9.81
CA ASN A 306 -29.39 1.60 9.71
C ASN A 306 -30.65 1.73 10.60
N ALA A 307 -31.50 0.68 10.65
CA ALA A 307 -32.72 0.66 11.46
C ALA A 307 -32.43 0.68 12.96
N THR A 308 -31.31 0.06 13.39
CA THR A 308 -30.91 -0.06 14.79
C THR A 308 -29.91 1.01 15.24
N ARG A 309 -29.51 1.94 14.37
CA ARG A 309 -28.48 2.94 14.61
C ARG A 309 -28.65 3.72 15.92
N LYS A 310 -29.87 4.06 16.29
CA LYS A 310 -30.19 4.77 17.53
C LYS A 310 -29.87 3.98 18.80
N TYR A 311 -29.74 2.65 18.71
CA TYR A 311 -29.47 1.79 19.84
C TYR A 311 -27.99 1.45 20.01
N HIS A 312 -27.26 1.25 18.89
CA HIS A 312 -25.84 0.85 18.95
C HIS A 312 -24.86 2.02 18.92
N GLY A 313 -25.27 3.20 18.40
CA GLY A 313 -24.41 4.39 18.38
C GLY A 313 -23.16 4.30 17.47
N LEU A 314 -23.05 3.23 16.67
CA LEU A 314 -21.90 3.00 15.78
C LEU A 314 -21.91 3.99 14.59
N SER A 315 -20.73 4.28 14.06
CA SER A 315 -20.51 5.26 13.00
C SER A 315 -20.69 4.66 11.59
N ASN A 316 -20.49 5.45 10.55
CA ASN A 316 -20.48 4.98 9.18
C ASN A 316 -19.29 4.06 8.89
N ARG A 317 -18.20 4.19 9.67
CA ARG A 317 -17.03 3.32 9.48
C ARG A 317 -17.35 1.88 9.89
N GLU A 318 -18.00 1.65 11.03
CA GLU A 318 -18.43 0.32 11.44
C GLU A 318 -19.50 -0.24 10.51
N ARG A 319 -20.35 0.61 9.93
CA ARG A 319 -21.29 0.20 8.87
C ARG A 319 -20.55 -0.36 7.66
N LEU A 320 -19.48 0.32 7.23
CA LEU A 320 -18.64 -0.15 6.12
C LEU A 320 -17.99 -1.51 6.44
N LEU A 321 -17.44 -1.67 7.64
CA LEU A 321 -16.83 -2.94 8.07
C LEU A 321 -17.85 -4.09 8.08
N LEU A 322 -19.06 -3.85 8.59
CA LEU A 322 -20.17 -4.83 8.54
C LEU A 322 -20.54 -5.19 7.10
N GLN A 323 -20.58 -4.19 6.22
CA GLN A 323 -20.91 -4.41 4.80
C GLN A 323 -19.85 -5.26 4.11
N ILE A 324 -18.56 -5.02 4.39
CA ILE A 324 -17.45 -5.85 3.90
C ILE A 324 -17.56 -7.28 4.45
N ALA A 325 -17.83 -7.45 5.74
CA ALA A 325 -18.04 -8.75 6.36
C ALA A 325 -19.21 -9.52 5.69
N ALA A 326 -20.32 -8.83 5.43
CA ALA A 326 -21.47 -9.39 4.72
C ALA A 326 -21.11 -9.83 3.27
N ILE A 327 -20.28 -9.09 2.57
CA ILE A 327 -19.79 -9.43 1.22
C ILE A 327 -18.90 -10.69 1.27
N LEU A 328 -18.05 -10.81 2.29
CA LEU A 328 -17.02 -11.85 2.37
C LEU A 328 -17.43 -13.08 3.18
N HIS A 329 -18.62 -13.11 3.80
CA HIS A 329 -19.04 -14.15 4.76
C HIS A 329 -18.94 -15.59 4.23
N ALA A 330 -19.05 -15.79 2.92
CA ALA A 330 -19.04 -17.12 2.29
C ALA A 330 -17.71 -17.49 1.60
N CYS A 331 -16.67 -16.61 1.64
CA CYS A 331 -15.43 -16.81 0.87
C CYS A 331 -14.66 -18.07 1.28
N GLY A 332 -14.77 -18.50 2.53
CA GLY A 332 -14.10 -19.71 3.03
C GLY A 332 -14.66 -21.02 2.49
N LYS A 333 -15.90 -21.03 1.95
CA LYS A 333 -16.49 -22.20 1.28
C LYS A 333 -15.69 -22.65 0.06
N PHE A 334 -14.90 -21.74 -0.52
CA PHE A 334 -14.00 -22.05 -1.63
C PHE A 334 -12.93 -23.08 -1.24
N VAL A 335 -12.49 -23.08 0.02
CA VAL A 335 -11.48 -24.00 0.55
C VAL A 335 -12.14 -25.25 1.13
N SER A 336 -13.15 -25.06 2.01
CA SER A 336 -13.89 -26.17 2.65
C SER A 336 -15.27 -25.71 3.08
N ILE A 337 -16.28 -26.54 2.85
CA ILE A 337 -17.66 -26.28 3.27
C ILE A 337 -17.79 -26.41 4.80
N THR A 338 -17.14 -27.43 5.39
CA THR A 338 -17.28 -27.75 6.82
C THR A 338 -16.55 -26.78 7.74
N LYS A 339 -15.43 -26.18 7.27
CA LYS A 339 -14.62 -25.20 8.02
C LYS A 339 -14.69 -23.83 7.36
N SER A 340 -15.86 -23.47 6.81
CA SER A 340 -16.00 -22.28 5.98
C SER A 340 -15.70 -20.98 6.71
N THR A 341 -16.06 -20.86 7.99
CA THR A 341 -15.87 -19.64 8.79
C THR A 341 -14.40 -19.44 9.18
N GLU A 342 -13.71 -20.50 9.61
CA GLU A 342 -12.27 -20.47 9.87
C GLU A 342 -11.49 -20.13 8.61
N ASN A 343 -11.81 -20.78 7.50
CA ASN A 343 -11.15 -20.50 6.23
C ASN A 343 -11.40 -19.07 5.76
N ALA A 344 -12.61 -18.54 5.98
CA ALA A 344 -12.92 -17.15 5.66
C ALA A 344 -12.09 -16.19 6.50
N TYR A 345 -11.95 -16.44 7.80
CA TYR A 345 -11.06 -15.68 8.68
C TYR A 345 -9.62 -15.65 8.12
N GLN A 346 -9.05 -16.81 7.81
CA GLN A 346 -7.69 -16.92 7.27
C GLN A 346 -7.53 -16.19 5.93
N ILE A 347 -8.52 -16.31 5.04
CA ILE A 347 -8.53 -15.64 3.74
C ILE A 347 -8.53 -14.11 3.94
N ILE A 348 -9.38 -13.59 4.83
CA ILE A 348 -9.50 -12.15 5.09
C ILE A 348 -8.21 -11.63 5.73
N MET A 349 -7.66 -12.35 6.73
CA MET A 349 -6.42 -11.96 7.39
C MET A 349 -5.20 -12.00 6.47
N ALA A 350 -5.14 -12.98 5.55
CA ALA A 350 -4.07 -13.12 4.57
C ALA A 350 -4.19 -12.17 3.37
N THR A 351 -5.35 -11.50 3.19
CA THR A 351 -5.59 -10.61 2.05
C THR A 351 -5.56 -9.15 2.50
N GLU A 352 -4.80 -8.33 1.79
CA GLU A 352 -4.86 -6.89 2.00
C GLU A 352 -6.13 -6.32 1.35
N ILE A 353 -6.98 -5.67 2.14
CA ILE A 353 -8.13 -4.91 1.68
C ILE A 353 -7.76 -3.43 1.80
N ILE A 354 -7.68 -2.75 0.65
CA ILE A 354 -7.28 -1.34 0.62
C ILE A 354 -8.14 -0.50 1.57
N GLY A 355 -7.51 0.43 2.26
CA GLY A 355 -8.20 1.35 3.17
C GLY A 355 -8.66 0.75 4.49
N LEU A 356 -8.32 -0.51 4.80
CA LEU A 356 -8.54 -1.09 6.13
C LEU A 356 -7.23 -1.15 6.91
N SER A 357 -7.29 -0.74 8.17
CA SER A 357 -6.23 -0.99 9.14
C SER A 357 -6.14 -2.49 9.48
N HIS A 358 -5.05 -2.90 10.16
CA HIS A 358 -4.92 -4.28 10.61
C HIS A 358 -6.07 -4.66 11.56
N LEU A 359 -6.38 -3.80 12.52
CA LEU A 359 -7.47 -3.99 13.47
C LEU A 359 -8.84 -4.08 12.77
N GLU A 360 -9.13 -3.20 11.82
CA GLU A 360 -10.39 -3.24 11.07
C GLU A 360 -10.54 -4.52 10.25
N ARG A 361 -9.45 -4.98 9.64
CA ARG A 361 -9.43 -6.26 8.92
C ARG A 361 -9.68 -7.43 9.85
N GLU A 362 -9.09 -7.40 11.05
CA GLU A 362 -9.32 -8.40 12.09
C GLU A 362 -10.76 -8.39 12.60
N ILE A 363 -11.35 -7.20 12.79
CA ILE A 363 -12.77 -7.05 13.11
C ILE A 363 -13.64 -7.71 12.04
N VAL A 364 -13.41 -7.39 10.77
CA VAL A 364 -14.15 -7.99 9.64
C VAL A 364 -13.98 -9.51 9.63
N ALA A 365 -12.77 -10.01 9.82
CA ALA A 365 -12.47 -11.44 9.84
C ALA A 365 -13.19 -12.17 10.99
N ASN A 366 -13.22 -11.57 12.19
CA ASN A 366 -13.90 -12.13 13.36
C ASN A 366 -15.42 -12.08 13.19
N VAL A 367 -16.00 -10.99 12.68
CA VAL A 367 -17.44 -10.94 12.35
C VAL A 367 -17.82 -12.07 11.40
N VAL A 368 -16.98 -12.35 10.40
CA VAL A 368 -17.21 -13.47 9.48
C VAL A 368 -17.02 -14.83 10.17
N ARG A 369 -16.01 -14.98 11.03
CA ARG A 369 -15.73 -16.21 11.76
C ARG A 369 -16.89 -16.63 12.65
N TYR A 370 -17.49 -15.69 13.35
CA TYR A 370 -18.54 -15.93 14.35
C TYR A 370 -19.97 -15.76 13.81
N ASN A 371 -20.18 -15.59 12.50
CA ASN A 371 -21.50 -15.34 11.91
C ASN A 371 -22.52 -16.48 12.09
N ILE A 372 -22.06 -17.71 12.32
CA ILE A 372 -22.89 -18.90 12.52
C ILE A 372 -22.58 -19.63 13.83
N GLN A 373 -21.70 -19.08 14.65
CA GLN A 373 -21.29 -19.66 15.93
C GLN A 373 -21.67 -18.71 17.06
N GLU A 374 -21.90 -19.25 18.25
CA GLU A 374 -22.08 -18.45 19.45
C GLU A 374 -20.77 -17.69 19.76
N PHE A 375 -20.88 -16.39 19.97
CA PHE A 375 -19.75 -15.54 20.27
C PHE A 375 -19.39 -15.67 21.76
N ALA A 376 -18.24 -16.29 22.05
CA ALA A 376 -17.70 -16.39 23.41
C ALA A 376 -16.73 -15.22 23.66
N TYR A 377 -17.14 -14.28 24.50
CA TYR A 377 -16.31 -13.09 24.84
C TYR A 377 -14.94 -13.47 25.42
N ASP A 378 -14.88 -14.54 26.21
CA ASP A 378 -13.67 -14.95 26.92
C ASP A 378 -12.58 -15.58 26.01
N GLY A 379 -12.89 -15.80 24.73
CA GLY A 379 -11.98 -16.44 23.76
C GLY A 379 -11.46 -15.55 22.64
N VAL A 380 -11.95 -14.31 22.55
CA VAL A 380 -11.54 -13.39 21.46
C VAL A 380 -10.56 -12.36 22.02
N ILE A 381 -9.29 -12.67 21.88
CA ILE A 381 -8.22 -11.70 22.12
C ILE A 381 -7.78 -11.22 20.74
N LEU A 382 -7.98 -9.92 20.46
CA LEU A 382 -7.47 -9.33 19.23
C LEU A 382 -5.94 -9.33 19.25
N GLU A 383 -5.30 -9.72 18.17
CA GLU A 383 -3.83 -9.70 18.09
C GLU A 383 -3.24 -8.34 18.43
N SER A 384 -3.99 -7.27 18.14
CA SER A 384 -3.64 -5.89 18.54
C SER A 384 -3.60 -5.66 20.06
N ASP A 385 -4.27 -6.49 20.87
CA ASP A 385 -4.26 -6.36 22.32
C ASP A 385 -3.00 -6.95 22.94
N PHE A 386 -2.35 -7.94 22.31
CA PHE A 386 -1.04 -8.44 22.72
C PHE A 386 0.06 -7.39 22.57
N SER A 387 -0.05 -6.48 21.62
CA SER A 387 0.91 -5.37 21.45
C SER A 387 0.76 -4.25 22.49
N ARG A 388 -0.30 -4.28 23.29
CA ARG A 388 -0.56 -3.27 24.35
C ARG A 388 -0.12 -3.71 25.75
N HIS A 389 0.14 -5.00 25.95
CA HIS A 389 0.39 -5.58 27.27
C HIS A 389 1.65 -6.46 27.36
N GLY A 390 2.48 -6.50 26.30
CA GLY A 390 3.75 -7.24 26.27
C GLY A 390 4.98 -6.36 26.45
#